data_27c6c63f2d047d94c2a6bb6bcf30c83e
#
_entry.id   27c6c63f2d047d94c2a6bb6bcf30c83e
#
_cell.length_a   1.000
_cell.length_b   1.000
_cell.length_c   1.000
_cell.angle_alpha   90.00
_cell.angle_beta   90.00
_cell.angle_gamma   90.00
#
_symmetry.space_group_name_H-M   'P 1'
#
loop_
_entity.id
_entity.type
_entity.pdbx_description
1 polymer ?
#
loop_
_entity_poly.entity_id
_entity_poly.type
_entity_poly.pdbx_seq_one_letter_code
_entity_poly.pdbx_strand_id
1 'polypeptide(L)'
;MSNKHAFLAELANTCSKELLPYLIGGDFNIMRRPEDKSSGVFDFKWPNLFNAVIESLDLKEIVMSGRQYTWAGPDDNPIFEKLDRVLVSTDWEDKFPLCSVEPRDRDISDHTPLILNTGASTHSSDQCPFKFERGWLIRDGFYEMVANIWQSETSGSTPLERWQNRIRRLKQHLRGWAKHTAGIYRKEKKRLLTLLEDLDKKAEISPLSDREINLKHYLKERLVLLLQKEEIKWYERAKVKTLLEGDDNTRFFHLVANGKHRK
;
A
#
# COMPACT_ATOMS: atom_id res chain seq x y z
N MET A 1 -5.29 -1.47 28.99
CA MET A 1 -4.12 -2.40 28.97
C MET A 1 -4.41 -3.49 27.96
N SER A 2 -3.59 -3.61 26.93
CA SER A 2 -3.74 -4.68 25.92
C SER A 2 -3.65 -6.03 26.62
N ASN A 3 -4.62 -6.91 26.37
CA ASN A 3 -4.68 -8.23 27.01
C ASN A 3 -3.71 -9.20 26.27
N LYS A 4 -2.40 -8.86 26.32
CA LYS A 4 -1.36 -9.64 25.63
C LYS A 4 -1.31 -11.11 26.07
N HIS A 5 -1.67 -11.42 27.31
CA HIS A 5 -1.77 -12.81 27.78
C HIS A 5 -2.88 -13.59 27.08
N ALA A 6 -4.08 -13.00 26.99
CA ALA A 6 -5.19 -13.65 26.29
C ALA A 6 -4.89 -13.83 24.80
N PHE A 7 -4.29 -12.83 24.17
CA PHE A 7 -3.85 -12.92 22.77
C PHE A 7 -2.85 -14.06 22.53
N LEU A 8 -1.81 -14.18 23.36
CA LEU A 8 -0.82 -15.26 23.23
C LEU A 8 -1.43 -16.64 23.50
N ALA A 9 -2.35 -16.74 24.47
CA ALA A 9 -3.06 -17.97 24.74
C ALA A 9 -4.01 -18.37 23.59
N GLU A 10 -4.72 -17.42 23.01
CA GLU A 10 -5.57 -17.63 21.83
C GLU A 10 -4.75 -18.04 20.61
N LEU A 11 -3.63 -17.37 20.36
CA LEU A 11 -2.69 -17.71 19.30
C LEU A 11 -2.19 -19.17 19.45
N ALA A 12 -1.71 -19.54 20.63
CA ALA A 12 -1.25 -20.90 20.91
C ALA A 12 -2.38 -21.93 20.71
N ASN A 13 -3.58 -21.66 21.24
CA ASN A 13 -4.72 -22.58 21.12
C ASN A 13 -5.24 -22.72 19.68
N THR A 14 -5.18 -21.66 18.88
CA THR A 14 -5.62 -21.70 17.48
C THR A 14 -4.62 -22.47 16.63
N CYS A 15 -3.34 -22.13 16.73
CA CYS A 15 -2.30 -22.74 15.92
C CYS A 15 -2.04 -24.22 16.29
N SER A 16 -2.18 -24.61 17.56
CA SER A 16 -2.01 -26.02 17.97
C SER A 16 -3.07 -26.97 17.42
N LYS A 17 -4.19 -26.45 16.94
CA LYS A 17 -5.28 -27.23 16.35
C LYS A 17 -5.24 -27.27 14.82
N GLU A 18 -4.40 -26.43 14.20
CA GLU A 18 -4.32 -26.35 12.75
C GLU A 18 -3.45 -27.50 12.21
N LEU A 19 -4.03 -28.28 11.28
CA LEU A 19 -3.36 -29.44 10.67
C LEU A 19 -2.84 -29.13 9.25
N LEU A 20 -3.22 -27.98 8.69
CA LEU A 20 -2.76 -27.57 7.37
C LEU A 20 -1.54 -26.66 7.49
N PRO A 21 -0.69 -26.56 6.45
CA PRO A 21 0.34 -25.53 6.39
C PRO A 21 -0.27 -24.14 6.57
N TYR A 22 0.17 -23.38 7.57
CA TYR A 22 -0.42 -22.10 7.90
C TYR A 22 0.61 -20.99 8.06
N LEU A 23 0.12 -19.78 7.93
CA LEU A 23 0.86 -18.53 8.06
C LEU A 23 0.08 -17.57 8.95
N ILE A 24 0.81 -16.86 9.81
CA ILE A 24 0.27 -15.80 10.65
C ILE A 24 1.05 -14.53 10.35
N GLY A 25 0.35 -13.45 9.98
CA GLY A 25 0.98 -12.18 9.70
C GLY A 25 0.17 -11.00 10.23
N GLY A 26 0.87 -10.00 10.77
CA GLY A 26 0.24 -8.78 11.26
C GLY A 26 1.07 -8.06 12.30
N ASP A 27 0.44 -7.07 12.93
CA ASP A 27 0.98 -6.35 14.07
C ASP A 27 0.73 -7.15 15.36
N PHE A 28 1.80 -7.69 15.95
CA PHE A 28 1.74 -8.42 17.21
C PHE A 28 1.83 -7.51 18.42
N ASN A 29 2.22 -6.24 18.25
CA ASN A 29 2.50 -5.29 19.33
C ASN A 29 3.48 -5.86 20.40
N ILE A 30 4.32 -6.80 19.98
CA ILE A 30 5.32 -7.48 20.82
C ILE A 30 6.62 -7.61 20.04
N MET A 31 7.68 -7.04 20.58
CA MET A 31 9.04 -7.27 20.09
C MET A 31 9.51 -8.68 20.49
N ARG A 32 10.51 -9.21 19.80
CA ARG A 32 11.11 -10.50 20.10
C ARG A 32 12.50 -10.39 20.74
N ARG A 33 13.25 -9.39 20.33
CA ARG A 33 14.66 -9.20 20.69
C ARG A 33 14.96 -7.72 20.96
N PRO A 34 16.04 -7.40 21.71
CA PRO A 34 16.44 -6.00 21.92
C PRO A 34 16.69 -5.25 20.59
N GLU A 35 17.19 -5.93 19.55
CA GLU A 35 17.46 -5.35 18.24
C GLU A 35 16.19 -4.93 17.48
N ASP A 36 15.02 -5.38 17.93
CA ASP A 36 13.72 -4.97 17.39
C ASP A 36 13.33 -3.54 17.82
N LYS A 37 14.15 -2.87 18.63
CA LYS A 37 13.96 -1.49 19.11
C LYS A 37 15.20 -0.66 18.83
N SER A 38 15.02 0.55 18.29
CA SER A 38 16.15 1.42 17.95
C SER A 38 16.81 2.08 19.17
N SER A 39 16.03 2.35 20.23
CA SER A 39 16.52 3.01 21.45
C SER A 39 15.57 2.82 22.63
N GLY A 40 16.07 3.11 23.83
CA GLY A 40 15.27 3.05 25.07
C GLY A 40 15.35 1.71 25.79
N VAL A 41 14.59 1.60 26.86
CA VAL A 41 14.57 0.39 27.72
C VAL A 41 13.80 -0.72 27.02
N PHE A 42 14.34 -1.94 27.08
CA PHE A 42 13.70 -3.15 26.58
C PHE A 42 13.14 -3.99 27.72
N ASP A 43 11.84 -4.24 27.72
CA ASP A 43 11.17 -5.12 28.68
C ASP A 43 11.14 -6.56 28.14
N PHE A 44 11.81 -7.47 28.81
CA PHE A 44 11.92 -8.89 28.41
C PHE A 44 10.68 -9.73 28.68
N LYS A 45 9.74 -9.25 29.47
CA LYS A 45 8.57 -10.03 29.90
C LYS A 45 7.75 -10.55 28.72
N TRP A 46 7.31 -9.65 27.83
CA TRP A 46 6.46 -10.03 26.70
C TRP A 46 7.23 -10.72 25.57
N PRO A 47 8.45 -10.29 25.21
CA PRO A 47 9.32 -10.99 24.28
C PRO A 47 9.57 -12.44 24.67
N ASN A 48 9.88 -12.73 25.94
CA ASN A 48 10.11 -14.10 26.41
C ASN A 48 8.88 -14.98 26.26
N LEU A 49 7.69 -14.48 26.64
CA LEU A 49 6.44 -15.21 26.49
C LEU A 49 6.09 -15.45 25.02
N PHE A 50 6.28 -14.46 24.17
CA PHE A 50 6.01 -14.59 22.74
C PHE A 50 6.96 -15.56 22.05
N ASN A 51 8.25 -15.52 22.37
CA ASN A 51 9.24 -16.47 21.89
C ASN A 51 8.92 -17.90 22.36
N ALA A 52 8.51 -18.09 23.61
CA ALA A 52 8.09 -19.40 24.10
C ALA A 52 6.89 -19.97 23.33
N VAL A 53 5.90 -19.13 22.96
CA VAL A 53 4.78 -19.55 22.10
C VAL A 53 5.26 -19.92 20.71
N ILE A 54 6.13 -19.11 20.08
CA ILE A 54 6.69 -19.37 18.75
C ILE A 54 7.45 -20.72 18.76
N GLU A 55 8.29 -20.96 19.77
CA GLU A 55 9.04 -22.20 19.94
C GLU A 55 8.13 -23.42 20.18
N SER A 56 7.10 -23.27 21.04
CA SER A 56 6.16 -24.36 21.33
C SER A 56 5.32 -24.81 20.13
N LEU A 57 5.15 -23.92 19.14
CA LEU A 57 4.40 -24.15 17.90
C LEU A 57 5.31 -24.45 16.71
N ASP A 58 6.62 -24.53 16.89
CA ASP A 58 7.63 -24.70 15.85
C ASP A 58 7.45 -23.71 14.68
N LEU A 59 7.14 -22.44 15.02
CA LEU A 59 6.96 -21.38 14.04
C LEU A 59 8.29 -20.75 13.66
N LYS A 60 8.43 -20.45 12.38
CA LYS A 60 9.58 -19.73 11.83
C LYS A 60 9.18 -18.32 11.37
N GLU A 61 10.00 -17.34 11.71
CA GLU A 61 9.81 -15.98 11.21
C GLU A 61 10.48 -15.82 9.84
N ILE A 62 9.72 -15.40 8.83
CA ILE A 62 10.29 -14.99 7.55
C ILE A 62 10.92 -13.61 7.76
N VAL A 63 12.24 -13.55 7.60
CA VAL A 63 13.01 -12.32 7.82
C VAL A 63 12.66 -11.31 6.73
N MET A 64 12.29 -10.10 7.15
CA MET A 64 12.07 -8.98 6.25
C MET A 64 13.40 -8.48 5.67
N SER A 65 13.44 -8.22 4.38
CA SER A 65 14.61 -7.65 3.70
C SER A 65 14.49 -6.14 3.55
N GLY A 66 15.62 -5.42 3.65
CA GLY A 66 15.71 -4.01 3.29
C GLY A 66 15.32 -2.98 4.37
N ARG A 67 14.59 -3.37 5.42
CA ARG A 67 14.32 -2.55 6.62
C ARG A 67 14.45 -3.38 7.88
N GLN A 68 14.81 -2.72 8.97
CA GLN A 68 14.94 -3.37 10.28
C GLN A 68 13.63 -3.26 11.08
N TYR A 69 12.94 -2.13 11.00
CA TYR A 69 11.78 -1.80 11.80
C TYR A 69 10.51 -1.66 10.97
N THR A 70 9.36 -1.93 11.59
CA THR A 70 8.05 -1.87 10.94
C THR A 70 7.17 -0.75 11.45
N TRP A 71 7.46 -0.18 12.62
CA TRP A 71 6.73 0.91 13.24
C TRP A 71 7.67 2.07 13.60
N ALA A 72 7.15 3.30 13.56
CA ALA A 72 7.83 4.51 14.00
C ALA A 72 6.94 5.31 14.92
N GLY A 73 7.48 5.77 16.04
CA GLY A 73 6.79 6.68 16.96
C GLY A 73 6.38 7.99 16.29
N PRO A 74 5.52 8.79 16.94
CA PRO A 74 4.93 10.00 16.36
C PRO A 74 5.89 11.20 16.32
N ASP A 75 7.03 11.13 17.01
CA ASP A 75 7.97 12.23 17.14
C ASP A 75 8.78 12.48 15.87
N ASP A 76 9.37 13.69 15.74
CA ASP A 76 10.21 14.04 14.60
C ASP A 76 11.50 13.19 14.53
N ASN A 77 12.02 12.75 15.68
CA ASN A 77 13.07 11.75 15.82
C ASN A 77 12.46 10.50 16.52
N PRO A 78 11.75 9.66 15.79
CA PRO A 78 10.96 8.59 16.37
C PRO A 78 11.82 7.46 16.93
N ILE A 79 11.27 6.78 17.94
CA ILE A 79 11.70 5.43 18.27
C ILE A 79 11.13 4.48 17.23
N PHE A 80 11.98 3.61 16.69
CA PHE A 80 11.55 2.59 15.75
C PHE A 80 11.44 1.23 16.43
N GLU A 81 10.40 0.46 16.08
CA GLU A 81 10.16 -0.88 16.62
C GLU A 81 9.75 -1.85 15.51
N LYS A 82 10.12 -3.12 15.65
CA LYS A 82 9.67 -4.21 14.78
C LYS A 82 8.50 -4.94 15.45
N LEU A 83 7.27 -4.53 15.10
CA LEU A 83 6.03 -5.05 15.68
C LEU A 83 5.28 -5.98 14.72
N ASP A 84 5.39 -5.70 13.41
CA ASP A 84 4.77 -6.51 12.36
C ASP A 84 5.70 -7.64 11.92
N ARG A 85 5.14 -8.85 11.80
CA ARG A 85 5.88 -10.06 11.47
C ARG A 85 5.06 -11.00 10.61
N VAL A 86 5.76 -11.90 9.95
CA VAL A 86 5.18 -13.05 9.28
C VAL A 86 5.83 -14.31 9.87
N LEU A 87 5.00 -15.13 10.49
CA LEU A 87 5.37 -16.42 11.08
C LEU A 87 4.74 -17.53 10.26
N VAL A 88 5.45 -18.61 10.02
CA VAL A 88 4.99 -19.74 9.22
C VAL A 88 5.24 -21.05 9.95
N SER A 89 4.36 -22.04 9.72
CA SER A 89 4.61 -23.42 10.14
C SER A 89 5.72 -24.06 9.29
N THR A 90 6.39 -25.08 9.81
CA THR A 90 7.43 -25.81 9.06
C THR A 90 6.89 -26.36 7.74
N ASP A 91 5.68 -26.94 7.74
CA ASP A 91 5.04 -27.43 6.52
C ASP A 91 4.77 -26.34 5.48
N TRP A 92 4.52 -25.09 5.92
CA TRP A 92 4.41 -23.96 5.01
C TRP A 92 5.76 -23.62 4.36
N GLU A 93 6.84 -23.58 5.15
CA GLU A 93 8.18 -23.29 4.65
C GLU A 93 8.59 -24.33 3.61
N ASP A 94 8.32 -25.62 3.84
CA ASP A 94 8.59 -26.70 2.90
C ASP A 94 7.81 -26.54 1.60
N LYS A 95 6.55 -26.08 1.69
CA LYS A 95 5.71 -25.86 0.51
C LYS A 95 6.09 -24.63 -0.29
N PHE A 96 6.60 -23.57 0.38
CA PHE A 96 6.96 -22.29 -0.23
C PHE A 96 8.39 -21.88 0.15
N PRO A 97 9.42 -22.63 -0.27
CA PRO A 97 10.82 -22.42 0.19
C PRO A 97 11.43 -21.09 -0.32
N LEU A 98 10.82 -20.44 -1.34
CA LEU A 98 11.24 -19.15 -1.87
C LEU A 98 10.41 -17.99 -1.34
N CYS A 99 9.66 -18.22 -0.26
CA CYS A 99 8.84 -17.20 0.34
C CYS A 99 9.71 -16.07 0.90
N SER A 100 9.35 -14.83 0.59
CA SER A 100 10.04 -13.63 1.08
C SER A 100 9.07 -12.57 1.58
N VAL A 101 9.50 -11.77 2.55
CA VAL A 101 8.77 -10.62 3.07
C VAL A 101 9.50 -9.36 2.70
N GLU A 102 8.80 -8.48 1.99
CA GLU A 102 9.32 -7.19 1.54
C GLU A 102 8.55 -6.05 2.17
N PRO A 103 9.22 -5.04 2.76
CA PRO A 103 8.58 -3.83 3.20
C PRO A 103 8.16 -2.99 1.99
N ARG A 104 7.08 -2.26 2.12
CA ARG A 104 6.69 -1.21 1.18
C ARG A 104 6.86 0.16 1.80
N ASP A 105 6.83 1.17 0.93
CA ASP A 105 6.93 2.56 1.36
C ASP A 105 5.83 2.86 2.37
N ARG A 106 6.21 3.52 3.46
CA ARG A 106 5.30 4.03 4.47
C ARG A 106 4.68 5.31 3.96
N ASP A 107 3.38 5.27 3.63
CA ASP A 107 2.65 6.44 3.15
C ASP A 107 2.43 7.45 4.31
N ILE A 108 1.24 7.39 4.92
CA ILE A 108 0.84 8.26 6.04
C ILE A 108 0.73 7.49 7.37
N SER A 109 0.83 6.17 7.33
CA SER A 109 0.78 5.29 8.50
C SER A 109 2.09 5.35 9.28
N ASP A 110 2.02 5.13 10.58
CA ASP A 110 3.16 4.86 11.46
C ASP A 110 3.71 3.43 11.27
N HIS A 111 2.95 2.53 10.61
CA HIS A 111 3.37 1.18 10.25
C HIS A 111 3.87 1.09 8.80
N THR A 112 4.85 0.22 8.57
CA THR A 112 5.37 -0.16 7.25
C THR A 112 4.56 -1.34 6.71
N PRO A 113 3.87 -1.22 5.56
CA PRO A 113 3.19 -2.35 4.95
C PRO A 113 4.17 -3.46 4.55
N LEU A 114 3.82 -4.71 4.85
CA LEU A 114 4.59 -5.88 4.47
C LEU A 114 3.90 -6.63 3.34
N ILE A 115 4.66 -7.01 2.31
CA ILE A 115 4.20 -7.89 1.24
C ILE A 115 4.89 -9.23 1.37
N LEU A 116 4.08 -10.27 1.49
CA LEU A 116 4.53 -11.63 1.38
C LEU A 116 4.50 -12.08 -0.08
N ASN A 117 5.63 -12.53 -0.59
CA ASN A 117 5.77 -13.12 -1.92
C ASN A 117 6.05 -14.62 -1.77
N THR A 118 5.17 -15.45 -2.29
CA THR A 118 5.31 -16.93 -2.25
C THR A 118 6.11 -17.49 -3.42
N GLY A 119 6.63 -16.64 -4.32
CA GLY A 119 7.42 -17.06 -5.49
C GLY A 119 6.59 -17.43 -6.72
N ALA A 120 5.26 -17.44 -6.64
CA ALA A 120 4.40 -17.70 -7.80
C ALA A 120 4.04 -16.41 -8.54
N SER A 121 4.51 -16.22 -9.77
CA SER A 121 4.13 -15.08 -10.61
C SER A 121 2.98 -15.45 -11.55
N THR A 122 1.83 -14.79 -11.41
CA THR A 122 0.76 -14.85 -12.41
C THR A 122 0.53 -13.44 -12.96
N HIS A 123 0.97 -13.19 -14.17
CA HIS A 123 0.59 -11.99 -14.93
C HIS A 123 -0.47 -12.35 -15.94
N SER A 124 -1.70 -11.90 -15.74
CA SER A 124 -2.71 -11.82 -16.78
C SER A 124 -2.87 -10.37 -17.23
N SER A 125 -2.59 -10.10 -18.49
CA SER A 125 -2.84 -8.80 -19.13
C SER A 125 -4.25 -8.74 -19.66
N ASP A 126 -5.23 -8.44 -18.82
CA ASP A 126 -6.59 -8.17 -19.28
C ASP A 126 -6.66 -6.75 -19.86
N GLN A 127 -7.16 -6.66 -21.11
CA GLN A 127 -7.45 -5.37 -21.76
C GLN A 127 -8.63 -4.71 -21.04
N CYS A 128 -8.33 -3.76 -20.18
CA CYS A 128 -9.36 -3.02 -19.43
C CYS A 128 -10.21 -2.15 -20.40
N PRO A 129 -11.54 -2.26 -20.38
CA PRO A 129 -12.41 -1.43 -21.21
C PRO A 129 -12.23 0.05 -20.88
N PHE A 130 -12.46 0.92 -21.88
CA PHE A 130 -12.38 2.37 -21.67
C PHE A 130 -13.47 2.82 -20.69
N LYS A 131 -13.05 3.51 -19.61
CA LYS A 131 -13.96 4.16 -18.66
C LYS A 131 -13.61 5.65 -18.58
N PHE A 132 -14.64 6.50 -18.71
CA PHE A 132 -14.51 7.92 -18.47
C PHE A 132 -14.48 8.19 -16.97
N GLU A 133 -13.53 9.01 -16.53
CA GLU A 133 -13.42 9.44 -15.13
C GLU A 133 -13.93 10.86 -14.99
N ARG A 134 -14.90 11.12 -14.11
CA ARG A 134 -15.46 12.45 -13.91
C ARG A 134 -14.42 13.45 -13.40
N GLY A 135 -13.43 13.00 -12.64
CA GLY A 135 -12.31 13.81 -12.20
C GLY A 135 -11.45 14.41 -13.32
N TRP A 136 -11.64 13.98 -14.57
CA TRP A 136 -11.00 14.64 -15.72
C TRP A 136 -11.60 16.02 -16.02
N LEU A 137 -12.89 16.21 -15.71
CA LEU A 137 -13.60 17.46 -15.98
C LEU A 137 -13.05 18.66 -15.19
N ILE A 138 -12.45 18.41 -14.02
CA ILE A 138 -11.86 19.46 -13.17
C ILE A 138 -10.39 19.73 -13.45
N ARG A 139 -9.80 19.08 -14.47
CA ARG A 139 -8.39 19.27 -14.83
C ARG A 139 -8.22 20.42 -15.80
N ASP A 140 -7.21 21.22 -15.55
CA ASP A 140 -6.83 22.33 -16.43
C ASP A 140 -6.53 21.83 -17.84
N GLY A 141 -7.02 22.55 -18.84
CA GLY A 141 -6.84 22.23 -20.25
C GLY A 141 -7.65 21.05 -20.79
N PHE A 142 -8.45 20.35 -19.94
CA PHE A 142 -9.25 19.20 -20.38
C PHE A 142 -10.29 19.60 -21.43
N TYR A 143 -11.06 20.64 -21.17
CA TYR A 143 -12.12 21.10 -22.09
C TYR A 143 -11.56 21.58 -23.42
N GLU A 144 -10.46 22.32 -23.40
CA GLU A 144 -9.77 22.81 -24.60
C GLU A 144 -9.26 21.63 -25.45
N MET A 145 -8.62 20.65 -24.79
CA MET A 145 -8.16 19.44 -25.46
C MET A 145 -9.32 18.69 -26.13
N VAL A 146 -10.44 18.50 -25.41
CA VAL A 146 -11.63 17.81 -25.95
C VAL A 146 -12.23 18.61 -27.12
N ALA A 147 -12.34 19.94 -27.00
CA ALA A 147 -12.85 20.81 -28.06
C ALA A 147 -12.00 20.71 -29.32
N ASN A 148 -10.68 20.80 -29.21
CA ASN A 148 -9.74 20.72 -30.34
C ASN A 148 -9.87 19.35 -31.06
N ILE A 149 -10.00 18.24 -30.32
CA ILE A 149 -10.17 16.91 -30.91
C ILE A 149 -11.54 16.79 -31.60
N TRP A 150 -12.58 17.35 -30.99
CA TRP A 150 -13.93 17.28 -31.52
C TRP A 150 -14.13 18.08 -32.79
N GLN A 151 -13.50 19.24 -32.88
CA GLN A 151 -13.57 20.17 -34.03
C GLN A 151 -12.70 19.73 -35.23
N SER A 152 -11.70 18.85 -34.97
CA SER A 152 -10.82 18.39 -36.04
C SER A 152 -11.59 17.61 -37.12
N GLU A 153 -11.15 17.77 -38.39
CA GLU A 153 -11.76 17.12 -39.55
C GLU A 153 -11.87 15.62 -39.37
N THR A 154 -12.99 15.06 -39.84
CA THR A 154 -13.29 13.63 -39.65
C THR A 154 -13.82 13.07 -40.96
N SER A 155 -13.22 11.96 -41.41
CA SER A 155 -13.69 11.18 -42.56
C SER A 155 -15.04 10.50 -42.27
N GLY A 156 -15.84 10.33 -43.31
CA GLY A 156 -17.12 9.60 -43.26
C GLY A 156 -18.09 10.15 -44.32
N SER A 157 -18.74 9.26 -45.03
CA SER A 157 -19.69 9.59 -46.12
C SER A 157 -21.03 10.08 -45.56
N THR A 158 -21.45 9.53 -44.39
CA THR A 158 -22.68 9.93 -43.71
C THR A 158 -22.46 10.72 -42.45
N PRO A 159 -23.43 11.54 -41.99
CA PRO A 159 -23.35 12.25 -40.74
C PRO A 159 -23.13 11.31 -39.54
N LEU A 160 -23.74 10.11 -39.57
CA LEU A 160 -23.61 9.09 -38.52
C LEU A 160 -22.18 8.53 -38.47
N GLU A 161 -21.59 8.22 -39.63
CA GLU A 161 -20.20 7.74 -39.71
C GLU A 161 -19.22 8.81 -39.18
N ARG A 162 -19.40 10.08 -39.56
CA ARG A 162 -18.59 11.19 -39.05
C ARG A 162 -18.68 11.30 -37.53
N TRP A 163 -19.88 11.19 -36.99
CA TRP A 163 -20.09 11.22 -35.53
C TRP A 163 -19.41 10.03 -34.83
N GLN A 164 -19.59 8.79 -35.34
CA GLN A 164 -18.94 7.59 -34.78
C GLN A 164 -17.41 7.71 -34.82
N ASN A 165 -16.85 8.23 -35.91
CA ASN A 165 -15.42 8.40 -36.06
C ASN A 165 -14.86 9.48 -35.09
N ARG A 166 -15.63 10.55 -34.84
CA ARG A 166 -15.29 11.53 -33.80
C ARG A 166 -15.24 10.91 -32.41
N ILE A 167 -16.25 10.12 -32.05
CA ILE A 167 -16.30 9.42 -30.74
C ILE A 167 -15.11 8.43 -30.61
N ARG A 168 -14.83 7.66 -31.66
CA ARG A 168 -13.71 6.70 -31.66
C ARG A 168 -12.38 7.43 -31.44
N ARG A 169 -12.12 8.50 -32.17
CA ARG A 169 -10.92 9.31 -32.05
C ARG A 169 -10.80 9.96 -30.66
N LEU A 170 -11.88 10.52 -30.14
CA LEU A 170 -11.91 11.08 -28.79
C LEU A 170 -11.56 10.03 -27.74
N LYS A 171 -12.17 8.82 -27.82
CA LYS A 171 -11.84 7.71 -26.90
C LYS A 171 -10.38 7.29 -26.97
N GLN A 172 -9.80 7.22 -28.16
CA GLN A 172 -8.38 6.86 -28.35
C GLN A 172 -7.46 7.92 -27.70
N HIS A 173 -7.75 9.20 -27.96
CA HIS A 173 -6.97 10.30 -27.40
C HIS A 173 -7.08 10.33 -25.86
N LEU A 174 -8.28 10.22 -25.32
CA LEU A 174 -8.52 10.17 -23.87
C LEU A 174 -7.82 9.00 -23.20
N ARG A 175 -7.72 7.82 -23.83
CA ARG A 175 -6.92 6.70 -23.32
C ARG A 175 -5.43 7.06 -23.19
N GLY A 176 -4.86 7.67 -24.22
CA GLY A 176 -3.46 8.12 -24.21
C GLY A 176 -3.21 9.20 -23.14
N TRP A 177 -4.06 10.21 -23.11
CA TRP A 177 -4.00 11.28 -22.14
C TRP A 177 -4.17 10.79 -20.70
N ALA A 178 -5.09 9.87 -20.44
CA ALA A 178 -5.28 9.26 -19.12
C ALA A 178 -4.07 8.45 -18.67
N LYS A 179 -3.48 7.66 -19.57
CA LYS A 179 -2.25 6.91 -19.29
C LYS A 179 -1.08 7.85 -18.97
N HIS A 180 -0.91 8.91 -19.75
CA HIS A 180 0.14 9.92 -19.53
C HIS A 180 -0.04 10.59 -18.17
N THR A 181 -1.24 11.08 -17.89
CA THR A 181 -1.55 11.77 -16.63
C THR A 181 -1.41 10.85 -15.41
N ALA A 182 -1.92 9.61 -15.50
CA ALA A 182 -1.71 8.62 -14.44
C ALA A 182 -0.22 8.26 -14.28
N GLY A 183 0.56 8.33 -15.35
CA GLY A 183 2.01 8.16 -15.31
C GLY A 183 2.71 9.26 -14.52
N ILE A 184 2.30 10.52 -14.72
CA ILE A 184 2.86 11.67 -13.98
C ILE A 184 2.56 11.53 -12.49
N TYR A 185 1.31 11.23 -12.12
CA TYR A 185 0.93 11.01 -10.71
C TYR A 185 1.73 9.88 -10.06
N ARG A 186 1.87 8.74 -10.74
CA ARG A 186 2.65 7.60 -10.23
C ARG A 186 4.13 7.95 -10.05
N LYS A 187 4.72 8.68 -11.00
CA LYS A 187 6.11 9.12 -10.90
C LYS A 187 6.32 10.07 -9.72
N GLU A 188 5.42 11.04 -9.54
CA GLU A 188 5.52 11.98 -8.42
C GLU A 188 5.29 11.28 -7.09
N LYS A 189 4.28 10.41 -6.96
CA LYS A 189 4.07 9.57 -5.77
C LYS A 189 5.32 8.78 -5.43
N LYS A 190 5.89 8.07 -6.43
CA LYS A 190 7.11 7.29 -6.23
C LYS A 190 8.27 8.17 -5.77
N ARG A 191 8.45 9.35 -6.38
CA ARG A 191 9.50 10.30 -6.00
C ARG A 191 9.38 10.75 -4.54
N LEU A 192 8.16 11.13 -4.12
CA LEU A 192 7.90 11.55 -2.74
C LEU A 192 8.16 10.42 -1.75
N LEU A 193 7.69 9.20 -2.04
CA LEU A 193 7.90 8.02 -1.21
C LEU A 193 9.38 7.66 -1.10
N THR A 194 10.15 7.68 -2.20
CA THR A 194 11.59 7.41 -2.16
C THR A 194 12.32 8.41 -1.26
N LEU A 195 12.01 9.72 -1.38
CA LEU A 195 12.64 10.75 -0.54
C LEU A 195 12.27 10.59 0.95
N LEU A 196 11.02 10.23 1.26
CA LEU A 196 10.59 9.94 2.62
C LEU A 196 11.28 8.71 3.18
N GLU A 197 11.42 7.64 2.37
CA GLU A 197 12.13 6.43 2.75
C GLU A 197 13.60 6.68 3.05
N ASP A 198 14.27 7.51 2.25
CA ASP A 198 15.68 7.88 2.48
C ASP A 198 15.85 8.63 3.81
N LEU A 199 14.92 9.56 4.12
CA LEU A 199 14.90 10.26 5.40
C LEU A 199 14.59 9.32 6.58
N ASP A 200 13.67 8.37 6.40
CA ASP A 200 13.35 7.37 7.43
C ASP A 200 14.54 6.46 7.70
N LYS A 201 15.22 5.94 6.67
CA LYS A 201 16.45 5.14 6.82
C LYS A 201 17.56 5.90 7.52
N LYS A 202 17.72 7.19 7.21
CA LYS A 202 18.68 8.04 7.90
C LYS A 202 18.33 8.20 9.38
N ALA A 203 17.05 8.41 9.70
CA ALA A 203 16.57 8.54 11.07
C ALA A 203 16.76 7.25 11.90
N GLU A 204 16.77 6.08 11.27
CA GLU A 204 17.08 4.80 11.93
C GLU A 204 18.55 4.72 12.42
N ILE A 205 19.45 5.50 11.79
CA ILE A 205 20.89 5.49 12.08
C ILE A 205 21.30 6.68 12.95
N SER A 206 20.74 7.86 12.70
CA SER A 206 21.09 9.11 13.39
C SER A 206 19.93 10.10 13.41
N PRO A 207 19.82 10.97 14.45
CA PRO A 207 18.81 12.02 14.48
C PRO A 207 18.85 12.90 13.24
N LEU A 208 17.67 13.27 12.74
CA LEU A 208 17.55 14.20 11.62
C LEU A 208 17.87 15.65 12.07
N SER A 209 18.45 16.41 11.19
CA SER A 209 18.61 17.86 11.38
C SER A 209 17.27 18.60 11.19
N ASP A 210 17.15 19.83 11.71
CA ASP A 210 15.94 20.66 11.56
C ASP A 210 15.51 20.85 10.08
N ARG A 211 16.49 20.95 9.18
CA ARG A 211 16.22 21.07 7.74
C ARG A 211 15.60 19.79 7.18
N GLU A 212 16.05 18.63 7.64
CA GLU A 212 15.53 17.32 7.20
C GLU A 212 14.17 17.05 7.80
N ILE A 213 13.93 17.45 9.04
CA ILE A 213 12.61 17.41 9.68
C ILE A 213 11.62 18.26 8.89
N ASN A 214 11.96 19.52 8.58
CA ASN A 214 11.10 20.39 7.78
C ASN A 214 10.86 19.85 6.37
N LEU A 215 11.88 19.27 5.72
CA LEU A 215 11.72 18.61 4.44
C LEU A 215 10.76 17.41 4.54
N LYS A 216 10.89 16.59 5.58
CA LYS A 216 10.01 15.43 5.82
C LYS A 216 8.55 15.86 5.98
N HIS A 217 8.28 16.93 6.75
CA HIS A 217 6.94 17.50 6.89
C HIS A 217 6.37 17.96 5.53
N TYR A 218 7.16 18.75 4.78
CA TYR A 218 6.76 19.20 3.44
C TYR A 218 6.43 18.05 2.49
N LEU A 219 7.27 17.00 2.46
CA LEU A 219 7.05 15.82 1.62
C LEU A 219 5.79 15.05 2.02
N LYS A 220 5.52 14.90 3.34
CA LYS A 220 4.30 14.31 3.87
C LYS A 220 3.05 15.08 3.44
N GLU A 221 3.03 16.41 3.59
CA GLU A 221 1.91 17.24 3.15
C GLU A 221 1.62 17.09 1.65
N ARG A 222 2.69 17.10 0.83
CA ARG A 222 2.55 16.90 -0.63
C ARG A 222 2.00 15.51 -0.95
N LEU A 223 2.44 14.48 -0.24
CA LEU A 223 1.95 13.12 -0.43
C LEU A 223 0.46 13.01 -0.04
N VAL A 224 0.05 13.58 1.09
CA VAL A 224 -1.36 13.61 1.53
C VAL A 224 -2.26 14.23 0.47
N LEU A 225 -1.88 15.40 -0.08
CA LEU A 225 -2.64 16.06 -1.15
C LEU A 225 -2.75 15.19 -2.41
N LEU A 226 -1.72 14.42 -2.71
CA LEU A 226 -1.72 13.52 -3.87
C LEU A 226 -2.60 12.31 -3.62
N LEU A 227 -2.56 11.72 -2.41
CA LEU A 227 -3.39 10.60 -2.01
C LEU A 227 -4.88 10.96 -1.96
N GLN A 228 -5.24 12.15 -1.46
CA GLN A 228 -6.62 12.65 -1.49
C GLN A 228 -7.19 12.71 -2.91
N LYS A 229 -6.37 13.15 -3.89
CA LYS A 229 -6.78 13.15 -5.31
C LYS A 229 -6.97 11.72 -5.85
N GLU A 230 -6.14 10.78 -5.39
CA GLU A 230 -6.25 9.36 -5.74
C GLU A 230 -7.51 8.74 -5.10
N GLU A 231 -7.82 9.08 -3.86
CA GLU A 231 -9.00 8.63 -3.14
C GLU A 231 -10.30 9.06 -3.84
N ILE A 232 -10.43 10.34 -4.19
CA ILE A 232 -11.59 10.87 -4.95
C ILE A 232 -11.79 10.05 -6.23
N LYS A 233 -10.71 9.77 -6.96
CA LYS A 233 -10.76 8.95 -8.18
C LYS A 233 -11.30 7.54 -7.90
N TRP A 234 -10.83 6.88 -6.84
CA TRP A 234 -11.26 5.54 -6.51
C TRP A 234 -12.67 5.48 -5.92
N TYR A 235 -13.05 6.49 -5.14
CA TYR A 235 -14.42 6.70 -4.68
C TYR A 235 -15.40 6.78 -5.85
N GLU A 236 -15.12 7.61 -6.85
CA GLU A 236 -15.96 7.73 -8.06
C GLU A 236 -16.03 6.39 -8.84
N ARG A 237 -14.92 5.66 -8.92
CA ARG A 237 -14.89 4.36 -9.61
C ARG A 237 -15.66 3.27 -8.87
N ALA A 238 -15.60 3.28 -7.56
CA ALA A 238 -16.31 2.32 -6.71
C ALA A 238 -17.82 2.49 -6.75
N LYS A 239 -18.31 3.72 -7.03
CA LYS A 239 -19.75 4.07 -7.03
C LYS A 239 -20.43 3.73 -5.69
N VAL A 240 -19.71 3.91 -4.60
CA VAL A 240 -20.23 3.69 -3.25
C VAL A 240 -20.91 4.98 -2.78
N LYS A 241 -22.14 4.88 -2.30
CA LYS A 241 -22.91 6.03 -1.83
C LYS A 241 -22.60 6.42 -0.38
N THR A 242 -22.00 5.51 0.37
CA THR A 242 -21.70 5.69 1.80
C THR A 242 -20.22 6.04 1.97
N LEU A 243 -19.94 7.19 2.53
CA LEU A 243 -18.64 7.54 3.08
C LEU A 243 -18.44 6.71 4.36
N LEU A 244 -17.38 5.93 4.41
CA LEU A 244 -16.93 5.33 5.66
C LEU A 244 -16.08 6.40 6.34
N GLU A 245 -16.50 6.86 7.52
CA GLU A 245 -15.74 7.80 8.33
C GLU A 245 -14.51 7.08 8.93
N GLY A 246 -13.34 7.71 8.82
CA GLY A 246 -12.08 7.25 9.40
C GLY A 246 -11.26 6.36 8.47
N ASP A 247 -9.97 6.57 8.46
CA ASP A 247 -8.94 5.98 7.62
C ASP A 247 -9.09 6.28 6.11
N ASP A 248 -8.00 6.50 5.42
CA ASP A 248 -7.97 6.79 3.97
C ASP A 248 -8.52 5.59 3.18
N ASN A 249 -9.81 5.54 2.99
CA ASN A 249 -10.60 4.45 2.39
C ASN A 249 -10.16 4.02 0.96
N THR A 250 -9.00 4.44 0.49
CA THR A 250 -8.49 4.16 -0.84
C THR A 250 -8.43 2.66 -1.12
N ARG A 251 -7.97 1.85 -0.18
CA ARG A 251 -7.91 0.39 -0.32
C ARG A 251 -9.29 -0.24 -0.44
N PHE A 252 -10.25 0.23 0.35
CA PHE A 252 -11.65 -0.20 0.25
C PHE A 252 -12.23 0.10 -1.13
N PHE A 253 -12.06 1.32 -1.64
CA PHE A 253 -12.54 1.69 -2.97
C PHE A 253 -11.85 0.91 -4.09
N HIS A 254 -10.57 0.59 -3.96
CA HIS A 254 -9.85 -0.30 -4.87
C HIS A 254 -10.49 -1.70 -4.91
N LEU A 255 -10.76 -2.29 -3.74
CA LEU A 255 -11.38 -3.61 -3.62
C LEU A 255 -12.79 -3.64 -4.22
N VAL A 256 -13.62 -2.64 -3.92
CA VAL A 256 -14.99 -2.54 -4.44
C VAL A 256 -14.98 -2.31 -5.95
N ALA A 257 -14.12 -1.43 -6.46
CA ALA A 257 -14.00 -1.19 -7.90
C ALA A 257 -13.53 -2.43 -8.66
N ASN A 258 -12.55 -3.15 -8.12
CA ASN A 258 -12.04 -4.39 -8.72
C ASN A 258 -13.02 -5.57 -8.57
N GLY A 259 -13.76 -5.65 -7.45
CA GLY A 259 -14.79 -6.67 -7.23
C GLY A 259 -15.96 -6.55 -8.20
N LYS A 260 -16.34 -5.34 -8.62
CA LYS A 260 -17.36 -5.10 -9.66
C LYS A 260 -16.91 -5.48 -11.08
N HIS A 261 -15.62 -5.71 -11.29
CA HIS A 261 -15.08 -6.18 -12.58
C HIS A 261 -15.12 -7.70 -12.74
N ARG A 262 -15.26 -8.44 -11.63
CA ARG A 262 -15.28 -9.92 -11.63
C ARG A 262 -16.68 -10.53 -11.71
N LYS A 263 -17.71 -9.70 -11.77
CA LYS A 263 -19.10 -10.08 -12.08
C LYS A 263 -19.44 -9.62 -13.49
#